data_9402b27a8cc969a69b73a61e7a24bad9
#
_entry.id   9402b27a8cc969a69b73a61e7a24bad9
#
_cell.length_a   1.000
_cell.length_b   1.000
_cell.length_c   1.000
_cell.angle_alpha   90.00
_cell.angle_beta   90.00
_cell.angle_gamma   90.00
#
_symmetry.space_group_name_H-M   'P 1'
#
loop_
_entity.id
_entity.type
_entity.pdbx_description
1 polymer ?
#
loop_
_entity_poly.entity_id
_entity_poly.type
_entity_poly.pdbx_seq_one_letter_code
_entity_poly.pdbx_strand_id
1 'polypeptide(L)'
;MTRWRKSTPSEVYTPDEITARLAEELPKWYFEDGWIRRKYKTGGWKGTLMVVNTVGHLAEAAWHHPDLTVSYAFVTVKLMNHAAKGITDRDFALAQKIEEVLMWQPGAVEGSALEGTPDDPRFKYMKYD
;
A
#
# COMPACT_ATOMS: atom_id res chain seq x y z
N MET A 1 2.69 -16.53 8.46
CA MET A 1 3.60 -15.76 9.35
C MET A 1 4.89 -15.43 8.63
N THR A 2 5.32 -14.21 8.67
CA THR A 2 6.56 -13.80 8.00
C THR A 2 7.78 -14.07 8.87
N ARG A 3 8.90 -14.42 8.23
CA ARG A 3 10.20 -14.57 8.92
C ARG A 3 10.79 -13.22 9.36
N TRP A 4 10.24 -12.13 8.90
CA TRP A 4 10.74 -10.78 9.19
C TRP A 4 10.26 -10.21 10.52
N ARG A 5 9.31 -10.87 11.15
CA ARG A 5 8.68 -10.33 12.34
C ARG A 5 9.67 -10.06 13.46
N LYS A 6 9.62 -8.85 14.01
CA LYS A 6 10.44 -8.43 15.15
C LYS A 6 9.80 -8.86 16.48
N SER A 7 10.57 -8.75 17.56
CA SER A 7 10.10 -9.12 18.90
C SER A 7 8.93 -8.25 19.38
N THR A 8 8.96 -6.94 19.03
CA THR A 8 7.88 -6.03 19.35
C THR A 8 7.47 -5.27 18.09
N PRO A 9 6.21 -4.80 18.01
CA PRO A 9 5.74 -4.03 16.85
C PRO A 9 6.43 -2.68 16.67
N SER A 10 7.14 -2.18 17.68
CA SER A 10 7.81 -0.88 17.65
C SER A 10 9.31 -0.97 17.37
N GLU A 11 9.84 -2.18 17.21
CA GLU A 11 11.26 -2.37 16.91
C GLU A 11 11.55 -1.95 15.47
N VAL A 12 12.56 -1.08 15.30
CA VAL A 12 12.88 -0.54 13.97
C VAL A 12 13.72 -1.51 13.15
N TYR A 13 13.51 -1.49 11.85
CA TYR A 13 14.30 -2.23 10.87
C TYR A 13 15.47 -1.39 10.41
N THR A 14 16.59 -2.04 10.10
CA THR A 14 17.71 -1.36 9.44
C THR A 14 17.36 -1.09 7.98
N PRO A 15 18.03 -0.12 7.32
CA PRO A 15 17.79 0.13 5.88
C PRO A 15 17.95 -1.12 5.01
N ASP A 16 18.97 -1.94 5.29
CA ASP A 16 19.18 -3.18 4.53
C ASP A 16 18.03 -4.19 4.72
N GLU A 17 17.56 -4.33 5.96
CA GLU A 17 16.40 -5.17 6.25
C GLU A 17 15.14 -4.66 5.55
N ILE A 18 14.92 -3.35 5.54
CA ILE A 18 13.77 -2.74 4.87
C ILE A 18 13.80 -3.07 3.39
N THR A 19 14.92 -2.81 2.73
CA THR A 19 15.06 -3.06 1.30
C THR A 19 14.84 -4.54 0.96
N ALA A 20 15.41 -5.43 1.76
CA ALA A 20 15.28 -6.87 1.54
C ALA A 20 13.83 -7.35 1.72
N ARG A 21 13.16 -6.89 2.78
CA ARG A 21 11.77 -7.28 3.03
C ARG A 21 10.81 -6.73 1.97
N LEU A 22 11.01 -5.47 1.53
CA LEU A 22 10.20 -4.91 0.46
C LEU A 22 10.35 -5.70 -0.83
N ALA A 23 11.58 -6.07 -1.19
CA ALA A 23 11.82 -6.86 -2.40
C ALA A 23 11.10 -8.21 -2.35
N GLU A 24 11.01 -8.82 -1.18
CA GLU A 24 10.39 -10.12 -0.99
C GLU A 24 8.86 -10.03 -0.90
N GLU A 25 8.33 -9.09 -0.13
CA GLU A 25 6.91 -9.06 0.23
C GLU A 25 6.09 -7.98 -0.47
N LEU A 26 6.74 -6.86 -0.83
CA LEU A 26 6.08 -5.68 -1.39
C LEU A 26 6.95 -5.08 -2.49
N PRO A 27 7.17 -5.80 -3.60
CA PRO A 27 8.18 -5.40 -4.59
C PRO A 27 7.91 -4.08 -5.29
N LYS A 28 6.70 -3.54 -5.22
CA LYS A 28 6.37 -2.24 -5.81
C LYS A 28 6.46 -1.09 -4.81
N TRP A 29 6.73 -1.40 -3.55
CA TRP A 29 7.04 -0.40 -2.54
C TRP A 29 8.55 -0.16 -2.53
N TYR A 30 8.96 1.04 -2.14
CA TYR A 30 10.37 1.39 -2.07
C TYR A 30 10.65 2.22 -0.82
N PHE A 31 11.92 2.21 -0.40
CA PHE A 31 12.37 2.96 0.77
C PHE A 31 13.15 4.18 0.32
N GLU A 32 12.73 5.37 0.77
CA GLU A 32 13.39 6.62 0.41
C GLU A 32 13.19 7.63 1.54
N ASP A 33 14.28 8.28 1.95
CA ASP A 33 14.26 9.35 2.95
C ASP A 33 13.51 8.97 4.24
N GLY A 34 13.70 7.75 4.69
CA GLY A 34 13.15 7.29 5.96
C GLY A 34 11.72 6.78 5.91
N TRP A 35 11.10 6.71 4.74
CA TRP A 35 9.72 6.26 4.55
C TRP A 35 9.66 5.09 3.57
N ILE A 36 8.78 4.13 3.81
CA ILE A 36 8.40 3.19 2.76
C ILE A 36 7.25 3.81 1.97
N ARG A 37 7.31 3.70 0.64
CA ARG A 37 6.46 4.45 -0.28
C ARG A 37 5.91 3.57 -1.37
N ARG A 38 4.72 3.93 -1.84
CA ARG A 38 4.07 3.27 -2.98
C ARG A 38 3.29 4.30 -3.76
N LYS A 39 3.50 4.36 -5.06
CA LYS A 39 2.74 5.23 -5.95
C LYS A 39 1.64 4.39 -6.62
N TYR A 40 0.40 4.69 -6.28
CA TYR A 40 -0.76 4.06 -6.88
C TYR A 40 -1.26 4.94 -8.02
N LYS A 41 -1.14 4.44 -9.25
CA LYS A 41 -1.60 5.16 -10.43
C LYS A 41 -3.07 4.85 -10.69
N THR A 42 -3.81 5.86 -11.16
CA THR A 42 -5.24 5.74 -11.42
C THR A 42 -5.57 6.23 -12.80
N GLY A 43 -6.83 6.09 -13.18
CA GLY A 43 -7.34 6.60 -14.46
C GLY A 43 -7.75 8.06 -14.41
N GLY A 44 -7.67 8.71 -13.25
CA GLY A 44 -8.07 10.11 -13.10
C GLY A 44 -8.59 10.41 -11.71
N TRP A 45 -9.24 11.56 -11.56
CA TRP A 45 -9.61 12.11 -10.26
C TRP A 45 -10.52 11.19 -9.44
N LYS A 46 -11.52 10.59 -10.08
CA LYS A 46 -12.43 9.66 -9.39
C LYS A 46 -11.67 8.50 -8.75
N GLY A 47 -10.82 7.83 -9.51
CA GLY A 47 -10.02 6.71 -9.00
C GLY A 47 -9.06 7.16 -7.90
N THR A 48 -8.45 8.34 -8.08
CA THR A 48 -7.56 8.93 -7.08
C THR A 48 -8.28 9.13 -5.75
N LEU A 49 -9.49 9.70 -5.76
CA LEU A 49 -10.26 9.90 -4.53
C LEU A 49 -10.69 8.58 -3.90
N MET A 50 -10.99 7.58 -4.72
CA MET A 50 -11.30 6.24 -4.21
C MET A 50 -10.11 5.62 -3.49
N VAL A 51 -8.91 5.78 -4.03
CA VAL A 51 -7.68 5.33 -3.36
C VAL A 51 -7.49 6.05 -2.03
N VAL A 52 -7.61 7.38 -2.03
CA VAL A 52 -7.48 8.18 -0.80
C VAL A 52 -8.45 7.70 0.27
N ASN A 53 -9.71 7.52 -0.08
CA ASN A 53 -10.74 7.10 0.86
C ASN A 53 -10.50 5.69 1.39
N THR A 54 -10.05 4.79 0.53
CA THR A 54 -9.73 3.41 0.93
C THR A 54 -8.55 3.38 1.90
N VAL A 55 -7.48 4.09 1.57
CA VAL A 55 -6.31 4.17 2.45
C VAL A 55 -6.69 4.83 3.78
N GLY A 56 -7.51 5.88 3.74
CA GLY A 56 -7.99 6.56 4.93
C GLY A 56 -8.74 5.63 5.86
N HIS A 57 -9.63 4.82 5.33
CA HIS A 57 -10.36 3.83 6.14
C HIS A 57 -9.41 2.80 6.77
N LEU A 58 -8.50 2.25 5.98
CA LEU A 58 -7.57 1.26 6.48
C LEU A 58 -6.64 1.83 7.55
N ALA A 59 -6.17 3.05 7.37
CA ALA A 59 -5.31 3.75 8.33
C ALA A 59 -6.02 3.98 9.66
N GLU A 60 -7.29 4.41 9.61
CA GLU A 60 -8.10 4.60 10.82
C GLU A 60 -8.33 3.26 11.54
N ALA A 61 -8.67 2.23 10.79
CA ALA A 61 -8.89 0.90 11.35
C ALA A 61 -7.62 0.34 11.99
N ALA A 62 -6.47 0.59 11.39
CA ALA A 62 -5.17 0.15 11.89
C ALA A 62 -4.63 1.03 13.00
N TRP A 63 -5.16 2.23 13.15
CA TRP A 63 -4.63 3.28 14.01
C TRP A 63 -3.15 3.55 13.75
N HIS A 64 -2.83 3.70 12.45
CA HIS A 64 -1.49 4.00 11.97
C HIS A 64 -1.66 4.79 10.67
N HIS A 65 -1.16 6.02 10.62
CA HIS A 65 -1.57 6.97 9.60
C HIS A 65 -0.41 7.30 8.65
N PRO A 66 -0.59 7.07 7.34
CA PRO A 66 0.39 7.46 6.32
C PRO A 66 0.32 8.95 6.03
N ASP A 67 1.34 9.46 5.35
CA ASP A 67 1.23 10.70 4.60
C ASP A 67 0.84 10.36 3.17
N LEU A 68 0.02 11.19 2.55
CA LEU A 68 -0.42 11.00 1.17
C LEU A 68 -0.06 12.20 0.33
N THR A 69 0.47 11.95 -0.86
CA THR A 69 0.56 12.95 -1.92
C THR A 69 -0.52 12.61 -2.93
N VAL A 70 -1.45 13.54 -3.13
CA VAL A 70 -2.63 13.33 -3.97
C VAL A 70 -2.48 14.18 -5.23
N SER A 71 -2.52 13.52 -6.39
CA SER A 71 -2.48 14.20 -7.67
C SER A 71 -3.65 13.72 -8.53
N TYR A 72 -3.83 14.32 -9.71
CA TYR A 72 -4.97 13.98 -10.56
C TYR A 72 -5.06 12.47 -10.82
N ALA A 73 -3.95 11.85 -11.20
CA ALA A 73 -3.97 10.44 -11.64
C ALA A 73 -3.04 9.54 -10.84
N PHE A 74 -2.70 9.93 -9.61
CA PHE A 74 -1.96 9.04 -8.72
C PHE A 74 -2.07 9.49 -7.27
N VAL A 75 -1.79 8.54 -6.37
CA VAL A 75 -1.64 8.79 -4.94
C VAL A 75 -0.33 8.12 -4.51
N THR A 76 0.57 8.89 -3.91
CA THR A 76 1.74 8.32 -3.25
C THR A 76 1.43 8.15 -1.77
N VAL A 77 1.50 6.92 -1.30
CA VAL A 77 1.32 6.56 0.11
C VAL A 77 2.69 6.40 0.71
N LYS A 78 2.96 7.04 1.83
CA LYS A 78 4.22 6.81 2.54
C LYS A 78 3.98 6.59 4.03
N LEU A 79 4.71 5.63 4.58
CA LEU A 79 4.57 5.17 5.94
C LEU A 79 5.88 5.22 6.69
N MET A 80 5.82 5.66 7.93
CA MET A 80 6.88 5.49 8.92
C MET A 80 6.24 5.56 10.31
N ASN A 81 6.91 5.04 11.30
CA ASN A 81 6.46 5.13 12.69
C ASN A 81 7.17 6.31 13.36
N HIS A 82 6.45 7.41 13.56
CA HIS A 82 7.03 8.64 14.14
C HIS A 82 7.50 8.42 15.57
N ALA A 83 6.78 7.66 16.38
CA ALA A 83 7.15 7.39 17.76
C ALA A 83 8.45 6.57 17.85
N ALA A 84 8.61 5.59 16.97
CA ALA A 84 9.82 4.75 16.91
C ALA A 84 10.94 5.40 16.08
N LYS A 85 10.63 6.44 15.32
CA LYS A 85 11.55 7.15 14.42
C LYS A 85 12.16 6.23 13.37
N GLY A 86 11.33 5.41 12.75
CA GLY A 86 11.78 4.49 11.72
C GLY A 86 10.68 3.59 11.23
N ILE A 87 11.08 2.59 10.45
CA ILE A 87 10.15 1.62 9.87
C ILE A 87 10.04 0.41 10.81
N THR A 88 8.82 0.03 11.11
CA THR A 88 8.52 -1.05 12.05
C THR A 88 7.57 -2.05 11.41
N ASP A 89 7.24 -3.12 12.12
CA ASP A 89 6.24 -4.09 11.66
C ASP A 89 4.87 -3.46 11.43
N ARG A 90 4.54 -2.37 12.14
CA ARG A 90 3.28 -1.64 11.91
C ARG A 90 3.20 -1.08 10.51
N ASP A 91 4.32 -0.55 10.00
CA ASP A 91 4.39 0.00 8.65
C ASP A 91 4.21 -1.10 7.61
N PHE A 92 4.93 -2.21 7.78
CA PHE A 92 4.81 -3.35 6.86
C PHE A 92 3.41 -3.97 6.88
N ALA A 93 2.81 -4.12 8.05
CA ALA A 93 1.48 -4.70 8.17
C ALA A 93 0.43 -3.84 7.46
N LEU A 94 0.48 -2.51 7.65
CA LEU A 94 -0.47 -1.62 6.98
C LEU A 94 -0.20 -1.56 5.48
N ALA A 95 1.07 -1.49 5.07
CA ALA A 95 1.44 -1.50 3.65
C ALA A 95 0.91 -2.76 2.94
N GLN A 96 1.04 -3.92 3.58
CA GLN A 96 0.53 -5.19 3.03
C GLN A 96 -0.99 -5.16 2.86
N LYS A 97 -1.71 -4.62 3.84
CA LYS A 97 -3.17 -4.53 3.75
C LYS A 97 -3.60 -3.54 2.66
N ILE A 98 -2.95 -2.40 2.57
CA ILE A 98 -3.23 -1.42 1.52
C ILE A 98 -3.02 -2.04 0.14
N GLU A 99 -1.88 -2.71 -0.06
CA GLU A 99 -1.56 -3.36 -1.33
C GLU A 99 -2.59 -4.44 -1.68
N GLU A 100 -2.92 -5.28 -0.71
CA GLU A 100 -3.91 -6.35 -0.88
C GLU A 100 -5.26 -5.80 -1.35
N VAL A 101 -5.74 -4.75 -0.70
CA VAL A 101 -7.06 -4.18 -0.98
C VAL A 101 -7.07 -3.42 -2.31
N LEU A 102 -6.08 -2.55 -2.54
CA LEU A 102 -6.06 -1.71 -3.74
C LEU A 102 -5.75 -2.49 -5.02
N MET A 103 -4.95 -3.55 -4.91
CA MET A 103 -4.59 -4.38 -6.06
C MET A 103 -5.51 -5.59 -6.25
N TRP A 104 -6.58 -5.65 -5.50
CA TRP A 104 -7.54 -6.74 -5.60
C TRP A 104 -8.27 -6.68 -6.95
N GLN A 105 -8.12 -7.75 -7.72
CA GLN A 105 -8.73 -7.90 -9.05
C GLN A 105 -9.48 -9.24 -9.08
N PRO A 106 -10.73 -9.27 -8.58
CA PRO A 106 -11.47 -10.53 -8.50
C PRO A 106 -11.70 -11.17 -9.87
N GLY A 107 -11.80 -10.37 -10.94
CA GLY A 107 -11.96 -10.88 -12.29
C GLY A 107 -10.76 -11.66 -12.82
N ALA A 108 -9.58 -11.48 -12.21
CA ALA A 108 -8.37 -12.21 -12.58
C ALA A 108 -8.22 -13.53 -11.81
N VAL A 109 -9.11 -13.80 -10.86
CA VAL A 109 -9.09 -15.03 -10.05
C VAL A 109 -9.95 -16.09 -10.72
N GLU A 110 -9.35 -17.24 -11.04
CA GLU A 110 -10.09 -18.34 -11.65
C GLU A 110 -11.20 -18.81 -10.72
N GLY A 111 -12.40 -19.00 -11.28
CA GLY A 111 -13.56 -19.45 -10.53
C GLY A 111 -14.24 -18.39 -9.69
N SER A 112 -13.80 -17.14 -9.77
CA SER A 112 -14.44 -16.05 -9.03
C SER A 112 -15.86 -15.79 -9.52
N ALA A 113 -16.78 -15.56 -8.60
CA ALA A 113 -18.14 -15.15 -8.93
C ALA A 113 -18.21 -13.67 -9.36
N LEU A 114 -17.14 -12.91 -9.12
CA LEU A 114 -17.09 -11.48 -9.45
C LEU A 114 -16.34 -11.29 -10.77
N GLU A 115 -16.94 -10.52 -11.67
CA GLU A 115 -16.36 -10.28 -12.99
C GLU A 115 -15.16 -9.32 -12.95
N GLY A 116 -15.16 -8.40 -11.99
CA GLY A 116 -14.19 -7.32 -11.97
C GLY A 116 -14.63 -6.15 -12.86
N THR A 117 -13.81 -5.10 -12.86
CA THR A 117 -14.07 -3.92 -13.68
C THR A 117 -13.95 -4.28 -15.16
N PRO A 118 -14.94 -3.92 -16.01
CA PRO A 118 -14.85 -4.18 -17.45
C PRO A 118 -13.60 -3.56 -18.06
N ASP A 119 -13.06 -4.23 -19.08
CA ASP A 119 -11.89 -3.75 -19.81
C ASP A 119 -12.29 -2.69 -20.85
N ASP A 120 -12.78 -1.57 -20.35
CA ASP A 120 -13.25 -0.45 -21.14
C ASP A 120 -12.70 0.82 -20.49
N PRO A 121 -12.04 1.70 -21.25
CA PRO A 121 -11.45 2.93 -20.70
C PRO A 121 -12.43 3.79 -19.91
N ARG A 122 -13.72 3.72 -20.23
CA ARG A 122 -14.75 4.49 -19.50
C ARG A 122 -14.91 4.05 -18.05
N PHE A 123 -14.58 2.79 -17.75
CA PHE A 123 -14.80 2.21 -16.42
C PHE A 123 -13.53 1.97 -15.63
N LYS A 124 -12.38 1.92 -16.30
CA LYS A 124 -11.10 1.73 -15.62
C LYS A 124 -10.80 2.92 -14.73
N TYR A 125 -10.50 2.62 -13.47
CA TYR A 125 -10.17 3.68 -12.50
C TYR A 125 -8.84 3.44 -11.80
N MET A 126 -8.29 2.24 -11.88
CA MET A 126 -6.99 1.86 -11.30
C MET A 126 -6.06 1.34 -12.39
N LYS A 127 -4.78 1.62 -12.23
CA LYS A 127 -3.72 0.98 -13.01
C LYS A 127 -3.00 0.00 -12.09
N TYR A 128 -2.94 -1.26 -12.48
CA TYR A 128 -2.45 -2.34 -11.62
C TYR A 128 -0.98 -2.67 -11.85
N ASP A 129 -0.19 -1.74 -12.29
CA ASP A 129 1.24 -1.88 -12.52
C ASP A 129 2.13 -1.42 -11.35
#